data_5e03b8650b792742ae842429ab2717d0
#
_entry.id   5e03b8650b792742ae842429ab2717d0
#
_cell.length_a   1.000
_cell.length_b   1.000
_cell.length_c   1.000
_cell.angle_alpha   90.00
_cell.angle_beta   90.00
_cell.angle_gamma   90.00
#
_symmetry.space_group_name_H-M   'P 1'
#
loop_
_entity.id
_entity.type
_entity.pdbx_description
1 polymer ?
#
loop_
_entity_poly.entity_id
_entity_poly.type
_entity_poly.pdbx_seq_one_letter_code
_entity_poly.pdbx_strand_id
1 'polypeptide(L)'
;FLKTLFNLFVFQNEPISIVHFLTNRCNARCSFCFIDFSDESIFKDELKIDEIEKLTNNLGSSLLNVNLTGGEPFARKDITEIAKLYCRNTNIQSIYITTNGSLPERIKSFCKEITNNFKHITITISISIDDIEENHDKIRKIDGLFNNCIESYKSIENLKNVEPVVAITVSHDNYNNVKDLYKELVET
;
A
#
# COMPACT_ATOMS: atom_id res chain seq x y z
N PHE A 1 -10.17 2.75 -22.06
CA PHE A 1 -9.96 4.20 -22.06
C PHE A 1 -11.23 4.95 -22.48
N LEU A 2 -11.83 4.68 -23.64
CA LEU A 2 -13.02 5.40 -24.11
C LEU A 2 -14.22 5.23 -23.17
N LYS A 3 -14.50 4.02 -22.69
CA LYS A 3 -15.55 3.75 -21.68
C LYS A 3 -15.31 4.51 -20.39
N THR A 4 -14.05 4.60 -19.93
CA THR A 4 -13.69 5.33 -18.73
C THR A 4 -13.93 6.84 -18.89
N LEU A 5 -13.59 7.42 -20.07
CA LEU A 5 -13.89 8.81 -20.38
C LEU A 5 -15.41 9.06 -20.41
N PHE A 6 -16.17 8.17 -21.03
CA PHE A 6 -17.64 8.27 -21.04
C PHE A 6 -18.23 8.18 -19.63
N ASN A 7 -17.74 7.27 -18.79
CA ASN A 7 -18.19 7.20 -17.41
C ASN A 7 -17.84 8.47 -16.62
N LEU A 8 -16.63 9.03 -16.84
CA LEU A 8 -16.15 10.22 -16.14
C LEU A 8 -16.98 11.48 -16.44
N PHE A 9 -17.40 11.64 -17.71
CA PHE A 9 -18.04 12.89 -18.17
C PHE A 9 -19.53 12.78 -18.44
N VAL A 10 -20.05 11.56 -18.62
CA VAL A 10 -21.45 11.36 -19.06
C VAL A 10 -22.25 10.55 -18.05
N PHE A 11 -21.81 9.34 -17.71
CA PHE A 11 -22.62 8.43 -16.89
C PHE A 11 -22.38 8.57 -15.40
N GLN A 12 -21.12 8.73 -14.96
CA GLN A 12 -20.70 8.93 -13.57
C GLN A 12 -21.25 7.87 -12.59
N ASN A 13 -21.45 6.64 -13.05
CA ASN A 13 -22.10 5.56 -12.32
C ASN A 13 -21.16 4.42 -11.88
N GLU A 14 -19.89 4.46 -12.30
CA GLU A 14 -18.87 3.49 -11.92
C GLU A 14 -17.64 4.18 -11.33
N PRO A 15 -16.99 3.60 -10.31
CA PRO A 15 -15.76 4.17 -9.75
C PRO A 15 -14.60 4.05 -10.75
N ILE A 16 -13.69 5.05 -10.71
CA ILE A 16 -12.46 5.06 -11.50
C ILE A 16 -11.26 4.68 -10.65
N SER A 17 -11.31 5.02 -9.38
CA SER A 17 -10.31 4.66 -8.37
C SER A 17 -11.02 4.25 -7.08
N ILE A 18 -10.46 3.32 -6.36
CA ILE A 18 -10.94 2.87 -5.06
C ILE A 18 -9.79 2.81 -4.06
N VAL A 19 -10.07 3.19 -2.82
CA VAL A 19 -9.20 2.96 -1.69
C VAL A 19 -9.82 1.84 -0.86
N HIS A 20 -9.10 0.73 -0.71
CA HIS A 20 -9.55 -0.43 0.05
C HIS A 20 -8.69 -0.60 1.29
N PHE A 21 -9.29 -0.37 2.46
CA PHE A 21 -8.70 -0.68 3.76
C PHE A 21 -8.80 -2.19 3.99
N LEU A 22 -7.72 -2.92 3.73
CA LEU A 22 -7.69 -4.39 3.77
C LEU A 22 -7.82 -4.94 5.17
N THR A 23 -7.24 -4.23 6.15
CA THR A 23 -7.15 -4.67 7.53
C THR A 23 -6.89 -3.47 8.44
N ASN A 24 -7.38 -3.54 9.68
CA ASN A 24 -6.96 -2.64 10.74
C ASN A 24 -5.77 -3.19 11.54
N ARG A 25 -5.35 -4.43 11.27
CA ARG A 25 -4.17 -5.04 11.92
C ARG A 25 -2.90 -4.38 11.43
N CYS A 26 -2.03 -4.04 12.37
CA CYS A 26 -0.71 -3.48 12.09
C CYS A 26 0.27 -3.97 13.16
N ASN A 27 1.51 -4.18 12.77
CA ASN A 27 2.60 -4.48 13.68
C ASN A 27 3.27 -3.23 14.26
N ALA A 28 3.00 -2.04 13.68
CA ALA A 28 3.45 -0.74 14.20
C ALA A 28 2.43 -0.13 15.18
N ARG A 29 2.91 0.85 15.97
CA ARG A 29 2.09 1.64 16.91
C ARG A 29 2.51 3.11 16.84
N CYS A 30 2.43 3.68 15.62
CA CYS A 30 2.86 5.06 15.35
C CYS A 30 2.13 6.04 16.27
N SER A 31 2.85 7.07 16.76
CA SER A 31 2.32 8.09 17.66
C SER A 31 1.15 8.88 17.07
N PHE A 32 1.14 9.06 15.75
CA PHE A 32 0.15 9.81 14.98
C PHE A 32 -0.92 8.92 14.30
N CYS A 33 -0.94 7.60 14.58
CA CYS A 33 -1.86 6.68 13.92
C CYS A 33 -3.32 7.01 14.28
N PHE A 34 -4.19 7.04 13.25
CA PHE A 34 -5.62 7.26 13.44
C PHE A 34 -6.39 5.99 13.86
N ILE A 35 -5.75 4.80 13.78
CA ILE A 35 -6.37 3.55 14.22
C ILE A 35 -6.28 3.47 15.74
N ASP A 36 -7.43 3.35 16.40
CA ASP A 36 -7.50 3.13 17.84
C ASP A 36 -7.35 1.63 18.14
N PHE A 37 -6.13 1.22 18.45
CA PHE A 37 -5.83 -0.17 18.79
C PHE A 37 -6.35 -0.62 20.18
N SER A 38 -6.93 0.28 20.97
CA SER A 38 -7.57 -0.08 22.26
C SER A 38 -8.97 -0.65 22.05
N ASP A 39 -9.60 -0.40 20.90
CA ASP A 39 -10.90 -0.95 20.52
C ASP A 39 -10.73 -2.27 19.72
N GLU A 40 -10.94 -3.40 20.39
CA GLU A 40 -10.85 -4.71 19.73
C GLU A 40 -11.94 -4.95 18.66
N SER A 41 -13.00 -4.14 18.63
CA SER A 41 -14.07 -4.28 17.63
C SER A 41 -13.59 -3.97 16.22
N ILE A 42 -12.55 -3.15 16.06
CA ILE A 42 -11.99 -2.77 14.76
C ILE A 42 -11.41 -3.96 13.94
N PHE A 43 -11.19 -5.10 14.60
CA PHE A 43 -10.64 -6.30 13.93
C PHE A 43 -11.70 -7.28 13.45
N LYS A 44 -12.99 -7.02 13.71
CA LYS A 44 -14.08 -8.00 13.49
C LYS A 44 -14.63 -8.01 12.07
N ASP A 45 -14.57 -6.88 11.37
CA ASP A 45 -15.32 -6.67 10.13
C ASP A 45 -14.41 -6.58 8.89
N GLU A 46 -13.29 -7.30 8.89
CA GLU A 46 -12.45 -7.42 7.70
C GLU A 46 -13.15 -8.24 6.62
N LEU A 47 -13.28 -7.70 5.41
CA LEU A 47 -13.84 -8.43 4.28
C LEU A 47 -13.06 -9.71 4.02
N LYS A 48 -13.79 -10.83 3.85
CA LYS A 48 -13.22 -12.11 3.47
C LYS A 48 -12.99 -12.17 1.97
N ILE A 49 -12.19 -13.12 1.54
CA ILE A 49 -11.79 -13.25 0.13
C ILE A 49 -13.00 -13.43 -0.81
N ASP A 50 -14.03 -14.17 -0.40
CA ASP A 50 -15.26 -14.35 -1.18
C ASP A 50 -16.12 -13.10 -1.26
N GLU A 51 -16.09 -12.24 -0.24
CA GLU A 51 -16.76 -10.93 -0.24
C GLU A 51 -16.01 -9.95 -1.15
N ILE A 52 -14.66 -9.99 -1.14
CA ILE A 52 -13.84 -9.19 -2.03
C ILE A 52 -14.01 -9.64 -3.49
N GLU A 53 -14.16 -10.93 -3.75
CA GLU A 53 -14.47 -11.44 -5.08
C GLU A 53 -15.82 -10.91 -5.59
N LYS A 54 -16.86 -10.94 -4.76
CA LYS A 54 -18.16 -10.33 -5.09
C LYS A 54 -18.03 -8.83 -5.33
N LEU A 55 -17.29 -8.11 -4.48
CA LEU A 55 -17.03 -6.69 -4.64
C LEU A 55 -16.39 -6.41 -6.01
N THR A 56 -15.26 -7.07 -6.30
CA THR A 56 -14.50 -6.83 -7.53
C THR A 56 -15.29 -7.14 -8.80
N ASN A 57 -16.15 -8.17 -8.77
CA ASN A 57 -17.05 -8.50 -9.89
C ASN A 57 -18.15 -7.44 -10.14
N ASN A 58 -18.44 -6.57 -9.15
CA ASN A 58 -19.48 -5.56 -9.24
C ASN A 58 -18.97 -4.11 -9.39
N LEU A 59 -17.65 -3.88 -9.45
CA LEU A 59 -17.07 -2.54 -9.56
C LEU A 59 -17.18 -1.91 -10.95
N GLY A 60 -17.62 -2.67 -11.93
CA GLY A 60 -17.76 -2.20 -13.31
C GLY A 60 -16.42 -2.20 -14.07
N SER A 61 -16.47 -1.62 -15.27
CA SER A 61 -15.33 -1.63 -16.20
C SER A 61 -14.52 -0.34 -16.26
N SER A 62 -14.91 0.67 -15.49
CA SER A 62 -14.26 1.99 -15.47
C SER A 62 -13.11 2.10 -14.46
N LEU A 63 -12.97 1.13 -13.56
CA LEU A 63 -11.93 1.14 -12.54
C LEU A 63 -10.55 1.03 -13.18
N LEU A 64 -9.67 2.01 -12.92
CA LEU A 64 -8.30 2.09 -13.44
C LEU A 64 -7.24 1.88 -12.35
N ASN A 65 -7.59 2.19 -11.11
CA ASN A 65 -6.64 2.14 -9.99
C ASN A 65 -7.29 1.56 -8.75
N VAL A 66 -6.52 0.79 -8.00
CA VAL A 66 -6.83 0.41 -6.62
C VAL A 66 -5.70 0.80 -5.69
N ASN A 67 -6.05 1.48 -4.59
CA ASN A 67 -5.14 1.74 -3.49
C ASN A 67 -5.45 0.76 -2.35
N LEU A 68 -4.53 -0.16 -2.10
CA LEU A 68 -4.61 -1.14 -1.02
C LEU A 68 -3.88 -0.58 0.22
N THR A 69 -4.62 -0.37 1.28
CA THR A 69 -4.11 0.27 2.51
C THR A 69 -4.72 -0.38 3.75
N GLY A 70 -4.59 0.26 4.91
CA GLY A 70 -5.16 -0.19 6.17
C GLY A 70 -4.23 0.08 7.34
N GLY A 71 -4.10 -0.88 8.25
CA GLY A 71 -3.01 -0.92 9.22
C GLY A 71 -1.69 -1.22 8.51
N GLU A 72 -1.32 -2.50 8.42
CA GLU A 72 -0.23 -2.95 7.54
C GLU A 72 -0.79 -3.96 6.52
N PRO A 73 -0.92 -3.59 5.25
CA PRO A 73 -1.51 -4.46 4.23
C PRO A 73 -0.76 -5.79 4.09
N PHE A 74 0.57 -5.78 4.20
CA PHE A 74 1.38 -7.00 4.10
C PHE A 74 1.32 -7.88 5.36
N ALA A 75 0.70 -7.44 6.45
CA ALA A 75 0.36 -8.33 7.57
C ALA A 75 -0.78 -9.29 7.18
N ARG A 76 -1.64 -8.91 6.25
CA ARG A 76 -2.72 -9.75 5.74
C ARG A 76 -2.15 -10.85 4.81
N LYS A 77 -2.47 -12.13 5.13
CA LYS A 77 -1.83 -13.27 4.45
C LYS A 77 -2.26 -13.44 3.00
N ASP A 78 -3.48 -13.06 2.67
CA ASP A 78 -4.12 -13.21 1.36
C ASP A 78 -4.05 -11.96 0.47
N ILE A 79 -3.20 -10.97 0.81
CA ILE A 79 -3.06 -9.72 0.04
C ILE A 79 -2.79 -9.97 -1.45
N THR A 80 -1.98 -10.97 -1.77
CA THR A 80 -1.66 -11.31 -3.16
C THR A 80 -2.89 -11.82 -3.92
N GLU A 81 -3.71 -12.67 -3.28
CA GLU A 81 -4.96 -13.16 -3.91
C GLU A 81 -5.98 -12.04 -4.07
N ILE A 82 -6.06 -11.13 -3.09
CA ILE A 82 -6.90 -9.93 -3.20
C ILE A 82 -6.49 -9.08 -4.41
N ALA A 83 -5.20 -8.80 -4.56
CA ALA A 83 -4.69 -8.05 -5.71
C ALA A 83 -5.01 -8.76 -7.04
N LYS A 84 -4.89 -10.09 -7.10
CA LYS A 84 -5.26 -10.87 -8.28
C LYS A 84 -6.75 -10.78 -8.61
N LEU A 85 -7.64 -10.73 -7.61
CA LEU A 85 -9.07 -10.52 -7.85
C LEU A 85 -9.34 -9.18 -8.54
N TYR A 86 -8.70 -8.10 -8.08
CA TYR A 86 -8.78 -6.81 -8.76
C TYR A 86 -8.25 -6.90 -10.19
N CYS A 87 -7.09 -7.52 -10.41
CA CYS A 87 -6.51 -7.66 -11.75
C CYS A 87 -7.36 -8.49 -12.71
N ARG A 88 -8.09 -9.51 -12.22
CA ARG A 88 -8.91 -10.42 -13.06
C ARG A 88 -10.29 -9.86 -13.33
N ASN A 89 -10.92 -9.25 -12.33
CA ASN A 89 -12.34 -8.93 -12.35
C ASN A 89 -12.61 -7.48 -12.76
N THR A 90 -11.57 -6.65 -12.89
CA THR A 90 -11.68 -5.23 -13.26
C THR A 90 -10.67 -4.86 -14.36
N ASN A 91 -10.70 -3.60 -14.79
CA ASN A 91 -9.78 -3.06 -15.81
C ASN A 91 -8.65 -2.21 -15.22
N ILE A 92 -8.25 -2.47 -13.96
CA ILE A 92 -7.17 -1.69 -13.35
C ILE A 92 -5.89 -1.75 -14.19
N GLN A 93 -5.18 -0.63 -14.18
CA GLN A 93 -3.86 -0.47 -14.80
C GLN A 93 -2.78 -0.32 -13.74
N SER A 94 -3.17 0.05 -12.52
CA SER A 94 -2.23 0.28 -11.42
C SER A 94 -2.77 -0.17 -10.08
N ILE A 95 -1.85 -0.64 -9.25
CA ILE A 95 -2.06 -0.94 -7.83
C ILE A 95 -1.13 -0.04 -7.05
N TYR A 96 -1.67 0.72 -6.10
CA TYR A 96 -0.91 1.51 -5.14
C TYR A 96 -1.03 0.86 -3.77
N ILE A 97 0.09 0.66 -3.07
CA ILE A 97 0.09 0.08 -1.72
C ILE A 97 0.90 0.96 -0.79
N THR A 98 0.26 1.37 0.32
CA THR A 98 0.97 2.04 1.41
C THR A 98 1.37 1.01 2.45
N THR A 99 2.64 0.95 2.81
CA THR A 99 3.18 -0.02 3.78
C THR A 99 4.16 0.65 4.73
N ASN A 100 4.28 0.10 5.93
CA ASN A 100 5.34 0.50 6.86
C ASN A 100 6.72 -0.10 6.51
N GLY A 101 6.81 -0.92 5.48
CA GLY A 101 8.07 -1.48 4.99
C GLY A 101 8.69 -2.59 5.84
N SER A 102 8.03 -3.05 6.89
CA SER A 102 8.61 -4.01 7.86
C SER A 102 8.78 -5.43 7.35
N LEU A 103 8.24 -5.75 6.15
CA LEU A 103 8.16 -7.13 5.64
C LEU A 103 8.76 -7.24 4.22
N PRO A 104 10.09 -7.00 4.04
CA PRO A 104 10.72 -6.89 2.71
C PRO A 104 10.51 -8.11 1.82
N GLU A 105 10.65 -9.32 2.33
CA GLU A 105 10.46 -10.53 1.53
C GLU A 105 9.00 -10.72 1.05
N ARG A 106 8.03 -10.31 1.85
CA ARG A 106 6.62 -10.38 1.45
C ARG A 106 6.29 -9.35 0.37
N ILE A 107 6.82 -8.13 0.51
CA ILE A 107 6.68 -7.05 -0.48
C ILE A 107 7.28 -7.50 -1.81
N LYS A 108 8.51 -8.00 -1.79
CA LYS A 108 9.22 -8.51 -2.99
C LYS A 108 8.48 -9.66 -3.66
N SER A 109 8.02 -10.63 -2.87
CA SER A 109 7.28 -11.80 -3.38
C SER A 109 5.98 -11.36 -4.06
N PHE A 110 5.22 -10.48 -3.42
CA PHE A 110 3.99 -9.88 -3.96
C PHE A 110 4.25 -9.20 -5.31
N CYS A 111 5.24 -8.28 -5.36
CA CYS A 111 5.55 -7.53 -6.57
C CYS A 111 5.91 -8.47 -7.72
N LYS A 112 6.79 -9.46 -7.48
CA LYS A 112 7.17 -10.46 -8.49
C LYS A 112 5.97 -11.28 -8.98
N GLU A 113 5.12 -11.71 -8.06
CA GLU A 113 3.99 -12.57 -8.42
C GLU A 113 2.96 -11.81 -9.25
N ILE A 114 2.60 -10.58 -8.87
CA ILE A 114 1.63 -9.77 -9.62
C ILE A 114 2.20 -9.39 -10.99
N THR A 115 3.42 -8.85 -11.07
CA THR A 115 4.00 -8.41 -12.35
C THR A 115 4.33 -9.57 -13.30
N ASN A 116 4.55 -10.78 -12.78
CA ASN A 116 4.72 -11.98 -13.60
C ASN A 116 3.41 -12.44 -14.24
N ASN A 117 2.31 -12.37 -13.51
CA ASN A 117 1.00 -12.84 -13.98
C ASN A 117 0.22 -11.76 -14.76
N PHE A 118 0.43 -10.47 -14.47
CA PHE A 118 -0.32 -9.35 -15.05
C PHE A 118 0.65 -8.29 -15.59
N LYS A 119 1.15 -8.51 -16.79
CA LYS A 119 2.21 -7.69 -17.44
C LYS A 119 1.82 -6.23 -17.70
N HIS A 120 0.52 -5.92 -17.73
CA HIS A 120 -0.01 -4.59 -17.97
C HIS A 120 -0.14 -3.77 -16.68
N ILE A 121 -0.02 -4.40 -15.51
CA ILE A 121 -0.17 -3.74 -14.21
C ILE A 121 1.14 -3.05 -13.81
N THR A 122 1.04 -1.80 -13.38
CA THR A 122 2.09 -1.08 -12.66
C THR A 122 1.78 -1.11 -11.17
N ILE A 123 2.79 -1.38 -10.35
CA ILE A 123 2.66 -1.40 -8.89
C ILE A 123 3.48 -0.26 -8.32
N THR A 124 2.85 0.62 -7.54
CA THR A 124 3.55 1.60 -6.72
C THR A 124 3.54 1.14 -5.27
N ILE A 125 4.71 0.95 -4.68
CA ILE A 125 4.88 0.63 -3.26
C ILE A 125 5.33 1.88 -2.53
N SER A 126 4.43 2.45 -1.76
CA SER A 126 4.69 3.63 -0.93
C SER A 126 5.16 3.18 0.46
N ILE A 127 6.47 3.23 0.65
CA ILE A 127 7.13 2.86 1.90
C ILE A 127 7.17 4.09 2.80
N SER A 128 6.61 3.95 3.99
CA SER A 128 6.55 5.05 4.95
C SER A 128 7.86 5.15 5.74
N ILE A 129 8.62 6.24 5.54
CA ILE A 129 9.85 6.54 6.29
C ILE A 129 9.72 7.97 6.82
N ASP A 130 9.58 8.14 8.14
CA ASP A 130 9.27 9.45 8.74
C ASP A 130 10.49 10.17 9.30
N ASP A 131 11.56 9.45 9.61
CA ASP A 131 12.82 9.98 10.13
C ASP A 131 13.97 9.00 9.82
N ILE A 132 15.19 9.34 10.19
CA ILE A 132 16.36 8.51 10.01
C ILE A 132 16.53 7.54 11.18
N GLU A 133 17.02 6.33 10.87
CA GLU A 133 17.46 5.29 11.82
C GLU A 133 16.54 5.12 13.04
N GLU A 134 17.13 5.19 14.26
CA GLU A 134 16.41 4.96 15.52
C GLU A 134 15.24 5.93 15.77
N ASN A 135 15.27 7.13 15.19
CA ASN A 135 14.15 8.07 15.35
C ASN A 135 12.91 7.56 14.61
N HIS A 136 13.10 7.02 13.41
CA HIS A 136 12.02 6.36 12.68
C HIS A 136 11.43 5.19 13.47
N ASP A 137 12.30 4.34 14.01
CA ASP A 137 11.92 3.19 14.82
C ASP A 137 11.11 3.60 16.05
N LYS A 138 11.54 4.66 16.75
CA LYS A 138 10.81 5.23 17.92
C LYS A 138 9.43 5.77 17.55
N ILE A 139 9.31 6.49 16.43
CA ILE A 139 8.04 7.05 15.96
C ILE A 139 7.04 5.92 15.65
N ARG A 140 7.50 4.85 15.00
CA ARG A 140 6.66 3.73 14.57
C ARG A 140 6.60 2.57 15.56
N LYS A 141 7.45 2.60 16.60
CA LYS A 141 7.55 1.60 17.66
C LYS A 141 7.84 0.19 17.14
N ILE A 142 8.80 0.09 16.24
CA ILE A 142 9.36 -1.17 15.73
C ILE A 142 10.88 -1.01 15.64
N ASP A 143 11.61 -1.79 16.40
CA ASP A 143 13.07 -1.80 16.37
C ASP A 143 13.59 -2.34 15.03
N GLY A 144 14.56 -1.65 14.43
CA GLY A 144 15.16 -2.00 13.15
C GLY A 144 14.26 -1.73 11.91
N LEU A 145 13.17 -0.99 12.09
CA LEU A 145 12.23 -0.72 11.00
C LEU A 145 12.88 0.07 9.87
N PHE A 146 13.69 1.09 10.18
CA PHE A 146 14.37 1.89 9.16
C PHE A 146 15.16 1.00 8.18
N ASN A 147 15.96 0.07 8.71
CA ASN A 147 16.72 -0.87 7.90
C ASN A 147 15.81 -1.76 7.03
N ASN A 148 14.70 -2.25 7.59
CA ASN A 148 13.72 -3.02 6.84
C ASN A 148 13.06 -2.20 5.71
N CYS A 149 12.82 -0.90 5.93
CA CYS A 149 12.31 0.00 4.89
C CYS A 149 13.30 0.14 3.73
N ILE A 150 14.59 0.37 4.04
CA ILE A 150 15.65 0.46 3.03
C ILE A 150 15.80 -0.88 2.29
N GLU A 151 15.77 -2.01 2.99
CA GLU A 151 15.78 -3.34 2.36
C GLU A 151 14.56 -3.55 1.47
N SER A 152 13.37 -3.19 1.93
CA SER A 152 12.15 -3.26 1.14
C SER A 152 12.29 -2.47 -0.16
N TYR A 153 12.76 -1.23 -0.10
CA TYR A 153 13.01 -0.37 -1.26
C TYR A 153 13.98 -1.03 -2.24
N LYS A 154 15.20 -1.35 -1.78
CA LYS A 154 16.26 -1.94 -2.60
C LYS A 154 15.87 -3.30 -3.20
N SER A 155 15.04 -4.07 -2.51
CA SER A 155 14.61 -5.39 -2.98
C SER A 155 13.69 -5.35 -4.20
N ILE A 156 13.05 -4.21 -4.47
CA ILE A 156 12.04 -4.05 -5.54
C ILE A 156 12.38 -2.96 -6.57
N GLU A 157 13.34 -2.07 -6.31
CA GLU A 157 13.67 -0.91 -7.17
C GLU A 157 14.00 -1.28 -8.63
N ASN A 158 14.57 -2.47 -8.84
CA ASN A 158 14.95 -2.96 -10.16
C ASN A 158 13.92 -3.92 -10.78
N LEU A 159 12.75 -4.09 -10.16
CA LEU A 159 11.69 -4.95 -10.71
C LEU A 159 10.91 -4.19 -11.79
N LYS A 160 10.71 -4.85 -12.92
CA LYS A 160 9.93 -4.26 -14.02
C LYS A 160 8.48 -4.03 -13.60
N ASN A 161 7.94 -2.86 -13.95
CA ASN A 161 6.58 -2.42 -13.60
C ASN A 161 6.34 -2.28 -12.09
N VAL A 162 7.39 -2.10 -11.30
CA VAL A 162 7.32 -1.77 -9.88
C VAL A 162 8.02 -0.44 -9.63
N GLU A 163 7.36 0.44 -8.91
CA GLU A 163 7.84 1.77 -8.57
C GLU A 163 7.82 1.94 -7.05
N PRO A 164 8.95 1.74 -6.35
CA PRO A 164 9.04 2.09 -4.95
C PRO A 164 9.10 3.62 -4.78
N VAL A 165 8.32 4.13 -3.85
CA VAL A 165 8.35 5.54 -3.45
C VAL A 165 8.43 5.63 -1.94
N VAL A 166 9.05 6.70 -1.43
CA VAL A 166 9.07 7.00 -0.01
C VAL A 166 7.99 8.02 0.31
N ALA A 167 7.17 7.74 1.32
CA ALA A 167 6.19 8.65 1.87
C ALA A 167 6.57 9.07 3.28
N ILE A 168 6.54 10.36 3.55
CA ILE A 168 6.85 10.94 4.85
C ILE A 168 5.57 11.53 5.46
N THR A 169 5.20 11.08 6.66
CA THR A 169 4.16 11.73 7.45
C THR A 169 4.82 12.78 8.33
N VAL A 170 4.68 14.06 7.97
CA VAL A 170 5.21 15.15 8.78
C VAL A 170 4.32 15.35 10.00
N SER A 171 4.91 15.23 11.18
CA SER A 171 4.25 15.36 12.48
C SER A 171 5.09 16.20 13.45
N HIS A 172 4.59 16.40 14.66
CA HIS A 172 5.34 17.06 15.72
C HIS A 172 6.65 16.32 16.04
N ASP A 173 6.70 15.00 15.82
CA ASP A 173 7.85 14.17 16.19
C ASP A 173 9.04 14.32 15.22
N ASN A 174 8.81 14.76 13.98
CA ASN A 174 9.84 14.75 12.93
C ASN A 174 9.98 16.05 12.11
N TYR A 175 9.11 17.05 12.29
CA TYR A 175 9.07 18.23 11.39
C TYR A 175 10.41 18.98 11.27
N ASN A 176 11.25 18.91 12.29
CA ASN A 176 12.59 19.53 12.28
C ASN A 176 13.61 18.73 11.44
N ASN A 177 13.39 17.43 11.26
CA ASN A 177 14.36 16.49 10.67
C ASN A 177 14.07 16.16 9.20
N VAL A 178 12.90 16.55 8.67
CA VAL A 178 12.44 16.18 7.30
C VAL A 178 13.47 16.55 6.23
N LYS A 179 14.16 17.69 6.38
CA LYS A 179 15.18 18.11 5.42
C LYS A 179 16.41 17.21 5.42
N ASP A 180 16.82 16.74 6.59
CA ASP A 180 17.99 15.88 6.72
C ASP A 180 17.64 14.45 6.29
N LEU A 181 16.45 13.97 6.61
CA LEU A 181 15.91 12.72 6.07
C LEU A 181 15.90 12.73 4.53
N TYR A 182 15.42 13.82 3.91
CA TYR A 182 15.40 13.92 2.45
C TYR A 182 16.81 13.81 1.85
N LYS A 183 17.80 14.47 2.44
CA LYS A 183 19.21 14.40 1.97
C LYS A 183 19.74 12.97 2.08
N GLU A 184 19.54 12.32 3.24
CA GLU A 184 19.98 10.94 3.49
C GLU A 184 19.41 9.98 2.45
N LEU A 185 18.09 10.07 2.19
CA LEU A 185 17.41 9.19 1.22
C LEU A 185 17.83 9.42 -0.25
N VAL A 186 18.32 10.61 -0.60
CA VAL A 186 18.78 10.91 -1.97
C VAL A 186 20.23 10.50 -2.18
N GLU A 187 21.03 10.45 -1.10
CA GLU A 187 22.46 10.08 -1.14
C GLU A 187 22.68 8.56 -0.99
N THR A 188 21.65 7.81 -0.57
CA THR A 188 21.69 6.35 -0.37
C THR A 188 21.19 5.57 -1.59
#